data_894158446dc20c563a628d985f27ede8
#
_entry.id   894158446dc20c563a628d985f27ede8
#
_cell.length_a   1.000
_cell.length_b   1.000
_cell.length_c   1.000
_cell.angle_alpha   90.00
_cell.angle_beta   90.00
_cell.angle_gamma   90.00
#
_symmetry.space_group_name_H-M   'P 1'
#
loop_
_entity.id
_entity.type
_entity.pdbx_description
1 polymer ?
#
loop_
_entity_poly.entity_id
_entity_poly.type
_entity_poly.pdbx_seq_one_letter_code
_entity_poly.pdbx_strand_id
1 'polypeptide(L)'
;MIYRIGKELIFPRPVDVEPDGLLCVGGDLSVDRLLLAYSYGIFPWYSFRDEKEPLWYCPQQRFVIFPDEIHVSHSMRTLMNKGVFEVSMGECFDGVINGCAAADGRNVHAGAWLGDEIIRAYTELHRQGFAQSVEVWQDCRLVGGLYGVTIGRAFFGESMFSLVPNASKVALIFLADFMREHGGSIIDCQFETPHLKSMGGRYISYKEYMDIISRD
;
A
#
# COMPACT_ATOMS: atom_id res chain seq x y z
N MET A 1 -16.47 2.86 20.29
CA MET A 1 -15.92 4.10 20.94
C MET A 1 -14.58 4.40 20.30
N ILE A 2 -14.45 5.52 19.58
CA ILE A 2 -13.22 5.88 18.88
C ILE A 2 -12.20 6.42 19.90
N TYR A 3 -11.04 5.79 19.97
CA TYR A 3 -9.94 6.23 20.82
C TYR A 3 -9.24 7.44 20.21
N ARG A 4 -8.74 8.34 21.05
CA ARG A 4 -7.86 9.44 20.64
C ARG A 4 -6.46 9.20 21.21
N ILE A 5 -5.46 9.14 20.35
CA ILE A 5 -4.05 8.97 20.72
C ILE A 5 -3.31 10.31 20.67
N GLY A 6 -2.33 10.45 21.54
CA GLY A 6 -1.48 11.64 21.68
C GLY A 6 -0.07 11.43 21.17
N LYS A 7 0.89 12.03 21.87
CA LYS A 7 2.33 11.93 21.52
C LYS A 7 2.97 10.59 21.90
N GLU A 8 2.36 9.86 22.85
CA GLU A 8 2.88 8.56 23.26
C GLU A 8 2.83 7.56 22.10
N LEU A 9 3.87 6.75 21.98
CA LEU A 9 4.02 5.75 20.93
C LEU A 9 3.25 4.47 21.30
N ILE A 10 1.91 4.57 21.28
CA ILE A 10 0.99 3.48 21.62
C ILE A 10 -0.21 3.46 20.67
N PHE A 11 -0.83 2.29 20.53
CA PHE A 11 -2.12 2.10 19.86
C PHE A 11 -3.08 1.32 20.77
N PRO A 12 -4.40 1.53 20.64
CA PRO A 12 -5.41 0.64 21.22
C PRO A 12 -5.25 -0.78 20.65
N ARG A 13 -5.83 -1.75 21.36
CA ARG A 13 -5.79 -3.14 20.85
C ARG A 13 -6.53 -3.23 19.51
N PRO A 14 -5.97 -3.85 18.49
CA PRO A 14 -6.59 -3.97 17.17
C PRO A 14 -7.96 -4.65 17.14
N VAL A 15 -8.29 -5.41 18.19
CA VAL A 15 -9.61 -6.06 18.33
C VAL A 15 -10.72 -5.11 18.80
N ASP A 16 -10.36 -3.92 19.31
CA ASP A 16 -11.32 -2.93 19.82
C ASP A 16 -11.74 -1.93 18.71
N VAL A 17 -11.71 -2.35 17.46
CA VAL A 17 -11.99 -1.56 16.26
C VAL A 17 -13.49 -1.41 16.00
N GLU A 18 -13.90 -0.29 15.42
CA GLU A 18 -15.28 -0.07 14.95
C GLU A 18 -15.60 -0.97 13.74
N PRO A 19 -16.90 -1.19 13.42
CA PRO A 19 -17.29 -2.08 12.32
C PRO A 19 -16.72 -1.73 10.92
N ASP A 20 -16.41 -0.47 10.69
CA ASP A 20 -15.80 0.04 9.45
C ASP A 20 -14.27 -0.11 9.43
N GLY A 21 -13.67 -0.58 10.52
CA GLY A 21 -12.24 -0.76 10.66
C GLY A 21 -11.51 0.42 11.32
N LEU A 22 -12.20 1.51 11.67
CA LEU A 22 -11.58 2.65 12.36
C LEU A 22 -11.21 2.26 13.79
N LEU A 23 -9.95 2.42 14.15
CA LEU A 23 -9.42 2.06 15.48
C LEU A 23 -9.24 3.29 16.37
N CYS A 24 -8.56 4.31 15.88
CA CYS A 24 -8.30 5.54 16.64
C CYS A 24 -7.99 6.72 15.73
N VAL A 25 -7.95 7.92 16.34
CA VAL A 25 -7.63 9.19 15.67
C VAL A 25 -6.51 9.92 16.40
N GLY A 26 -5.79 10.78 15.69
CA GLY A 26 -4.73 11.62 16.25
C GLY A 26 -3.34 10.98 16.19
N GLY A 27 -2.43 11.45 17.04
CA GLY A 27 -1.01 11.12 16.94
C GLY A 27 -0.31 11.89 15.82
N ASP A 28 0.76 11.33 15.29
CA ASP A 28 1.59 11.89 14.23
C ASP A 28 1.90 10.83 13.17
N LEU A 29 2.61 11.19 12.09
CA LEU A 29 3.08 10.28 11.05
C LEU A 29 4.59 10.07 11.14
N SER A 30 5.16 10.06 12.36
CA SER A 30 6.56 9.73 12.56
C SER A 30 6.87 8.30 12.09
N VAL A 31 8.11 8.07 11.67
CA VAL A 31 8.58 6.74 11.22
C VAL A 31 8.32 5.68 12.28
N ASP A 32 8.66 5.96 13.54
CA ASP A 32 8.47 5.01 14.63
C ASP A 32 6.99 4.65 14.83
N ARG A 33 6.08 5.62 14.73
CA ARG A 33 4.64 5.37 14.85
C ARG A 33 4.11 4.58 13.65
N LEU A 34 4.55 4.89 12.44
CA LEU A 34 4.16 4.15 11.24
C LEU A 34 4.64 2.70 11.31
N LEU A 35 5.90 2.46 11.68
CA LEU A 35 6.44 1.11 11.83
C LEU A 35 5.72 0.32 12.93
N LEU A 36 5.44 0.97 14.08
CA LEU A 36 4.63 0.35 15.14
C LEU A 36 3.22 0.01 14.63
N ALA A 37 2.57 0.91 13.89
CA ALA A 37 1.25 0.67 13.33
C ALA A 37 1.25 -0.55 12.42
N TYR A 38 2.14 -0.60 11.44
CA TYR A 38 2.24 -1.72 10.49
C TYR A 38 2.54 -3.05 11.20
N SER A 39 3.34 -3.05 12.27
CA SER A 39 3.62 -4.27 13.04
C SER A 39 2.37 -4.89 13.69
N TYR A 40 1.31 -4.10 13.87
CA TYR A 40 -0.01 -4.55 14.33
C TYR A 40 -1.07 -4.63 13.23
N GLY A 41 -0.68 -4.46 11.97
CA GLY A 41 -1.62 -4.39 10.86
C GLY A 41 -2.48 -3.13 10.86
N ILE A 42 -2.07 -2.09 11.57
CA ILE A 42 -2.72 -0.78 11.59
C ILE A 42 -2.10 0.08 10.48
N PHE A 43 -2.90 0.87 9.80
CA PHE A 43 -2.41 1.78 8.78
C PHE A 43 -3.12 3.14 8.87
N PRO A 44 -2.47 4.24 8.46
CA PRO A 44 -3.09 5.55 8.45
C PRO A 44 -3.98 5.70 7.22
N TRP A 45 -5.10 6.38 7.40
CA TRP A 45 -5.88 6.92 6.31
C TRP A 45 -6.13 8.39 6.61
N TYR A 46 -5.59 9.26 5.79
CA TYR A 46 -5.63 10.69 6.03
C TYR A 46 -6.52 11.36 4.99
N SER A 47 -7.52 12.12 5.45
CA SER A 47 -8.36 12.89 4.54
C SER A 47 -8.05 14.38 4.68
N PHE A 48 -7.62 15.01 3.59
CA PHE A 48 -7.32 16.43 3.58
C PHE A 48 -8.50 17.34 3.76
N ARG A 49 -9.68 16.86 3.35
CA ARG A 49 -10.79 17.76 3.15
C ARG A 49 -11.52 18.08 4.43
N ASP A 50 -11.55 17.13 5.36
CA ASP A 50 -12.39 17.26 6.54
C ASP A 50 -11.64 16.97 7.85
N GLU A 51 -10.45 16.38 7.80
CA GLU A 51 -9.75 15.92 8.99
C GLU A 51 -8.30 16.44 9.05
N LYS A 52 -7.98 17.03 10.18
CA LYS A 52 -6.65 17.61 10.45
C LYS A 52 -5.71 16.62 11.14
N GLU A 53 -6.19 15.42 11.44
CA GLU A 53 -5.46 14.42 12.21
C GLU A 53 -5.50 13.06 11.51
N PRO A 54 -4.45 12.23 11.64
CA PRO A 54 -4.45 10.88 11.11
C PRO A 54 -5.58 10.04 11.65
N LEU A 55 -6.25 9.30 10.79
CA LEU A 55 -7.16 8.22 11.13
C LEU A 55 -6.42 6.89 11.00
N TRP A 56 -6.57 6.01 11.98
CA TRP A 56 -5.88 4.72 12.01
C TRP A 56 -6.88 3.59 11.90
N TYR A 57 -6.69 2.76 10.89
CA TYR A 57 -7.59 1.65 10.56
C TYR A 57 -6.92 0.30 10.81
N CYS A 58 -7.73 -0.67 11.24
CA CYS A 58 -7.34 -2.07 11.39
C CYS A 58 -8.51 -3.00 11.09
N PRO A 59 -8.91 -3.16 9.81
CA PRO A 59 -10.03 -4.04 9.45
C PRO A 59 -9.79 -5.48 9.90
N GLN A 60 -10.82 -6.10 10.47
CA GLN A 60 -10.76 -7.49 10.94
C GLN A 60 -10.85 -8.52 9.81
N GLN A 61 -11.23 -8.07 8.61
CA GLN A 61 -11.10 -8.80 7.35
C GLN A 61 -10.12 -8.04 6.47
N ARG A 62 -8.96 -8.64 6.22
CA ARG A 62 -7.88 -8.00 5.47
C ARG A 62 -7.87 -8.48 4.02
N PHE A 63 -7.89 -7.55 3.09
CA PHE A 63 -7.79 -7.88 1.68
C PHE A 63 -6.32 -7.95 1.26
N VAL A 64 -5.89 -9.10 0.74
CA VAL A 64 -4.48 -9.39 0.47
C VAL A 64 -4.31 -10.11 -0.86
N ILE A 65 -3.08 -10.03 -1.42
CA ILE A 65 -2.63 -10.87 -2.53
C ILE A 65 -1.46 -11.71 -2.01
N PHE A 66 -1.52 -13.00 -2.24
CA PHE A 66 -0.37 -13.89 -2.05
C PHE A 66 0.49 -13.86 -3.32
N PRO A 67 1.80 -13.62 -3.23
CA PRO A 67 2.68 -13.55 -4.41
C PRO A 67 2.58 -14.77 -5.33
N ASP A 68 2.42 -15.96 -4.76
CA ASP A 68 2.26 -17.21 -5.52
C ASP A 68 0.88 -17.38 -6.18
N GLU A 69 -0.13 -16.63 -5.72
CA GLU A 69 -1.52 -16.73 -6.17
C GLU A 69 -1.93 -15.56 -7.10
N ILE A 70 -1.00 -14.67 -7.46
CA ILE A 70 -1.35 -13.52 -8.31
C ILE A 70 -1.90 -13.99 -9.66
N HIS A 71 -3.06 -13.45 -10.03
CA HIS A 71 -3.70 -13.77 -11.30
C HIS A 71 -3.17 -12.91 -12.43
N VAL A 72 -2.48 -13.53 -13.39
CA VAL A 72 -2.01 -12.88 -14.61
C VAL A 72 -2.81 -13.40 -15.80
N SER A 73 -3.67 -12.57 -16.37
CA SER A 73 -4.49 -12.94 -17.53
C SER A 73 -3.63 -13.22 -18.77
N HIS A 74 -4.17 -13.95 -19.74
CA HIS A 74 -3.47 -14.21 -21.00
C HIS A 74 -3.08 -12.92 -21.74
N SER A 75 -4.00 -11.93 -21.77
CA SER A 75 -3.72 -10.62 -22.38
C SER A 75 -2.59 -9.86 -21.68
N MET A 76 -2.50 -9.94 -20.36
CA MET A 76 -1.39 -9.35 -19.61
C MET A 76 -0.06 -10.02 -19.93
N ARG A 77 -0.01 -11.36 -19.95
CA ARG A 77 1.21 -12.10 -20.36
C ARG A 77 1.67 -11.70 -21.76
N THR A 78 0.73 -11.62 -22.70
CA THR A 78 1.00 -11.20 -24.07
C THR A 78 1.54 -9.75 -24.13
N LEU A 79 0.98 -8.84 -23.31
CA LEU A 79 1.43 -7.45 -23.24
C LEU A 79 2.85 -7.35 -22.67
N MET A 80 3.11 -8.05 -21.57
CA MET A 80 4.44 -8.06 -20.93
C MET A 80 5.50 -8.65 -21.86
N ASN A 81 5.19 -9.72 -22.58
CA ASN A 81 6.10 -10.34 -23.55
C ASN A 81 6.44 -9.44 -24.76
N LYS A 82 5.63 -8.43 -25.03
CA LYS A 82 5.95 -7.45 -26.09
C LYS A 82 7.06 -6.46 -25.72
N GLY A 83 7.42 -6.38 -24.44
CA GLY A 83 8.48 -5.50 -23.96
C GLY A 83 8.17 -4.00 -24.12
N VAL A 84 6.88 -3.62 -24.11
CA VAL A 84 6.46 -2.21 -24.25
C VAL A 84 6.67 -1.41 -22.97
N PHE A 85 6.88 -2.09 -21.84
CA PHE A 85 7.16 -1.50 -20.55
C PHE A 85 8.52 -1.98 -20.03
N GLU A 86 9.27 -1.04 -19.47
CA GLU A 86 10.42 -1.32 -18.63
C GLU A 86 9.98 -1.15 -17.17
N VAL A 87 10.54 -1.94 -16.26
CA VAL A 87 10.17 -1.91 -14.84
C VAL A 87 11.45 -1.77 -14.01
N SER A 88 11.43 -0.87 -13.04
CA SER A 88 12.46 -0.73 -12.01
C SER A 88 11.87 -0.78 -10.62
N MET A 89 12.71 -0.86 -9.59
CA MET A 89 12.28 -0.86 -8.19
C MET A 89 13.18 0.07 -7.38
N GLY A 90 12.57 1.05 -6.68
CA GLY A 90 13.27 1.98 -5.79
C GLY A 90 14.10 3.05 -6.48
N GLU A 91 13.98 3.21 -7.80
CA GLU A 91 14.79 4.20 -8.56
C GLU A 91 14.16 5.58 -8.60
N CYS A 92 12.84 5.68 -8.47
CA CYS A 92 12.12 6.95 -8.62
C CYS A 92 10.93 7.03 -7.64
N PHE A 93 11.19 6.83 -6.34
CA PHE A 93 10.14 6.85 -5.31
C PHE A 93 9.33 8.15 -5.32
N ASP A 94 10.00 9.30 -5.40
CA ASP A 94 9.35 10.61 -5.45
C ASP A 94 8.45 10.75 -6.69
N GLY A 95 8.86 10.21 -7.83
CA GLY A 95 8.05 10.18 -9.04
C GLY A 95 6.78 9.36 -8.86
N VAL A 96 6.90 8.20 -8.20
CA VAL A 96 5.77 7.30 -7.96
C VAL A 96 4.80 7.89 -6.96
N ILE A 97 5.24 8.36 -5.79
CA ILE A 97 4.34 8.90 -4.76
C ILE A 97 3.62 10.16 -5.25
N ASN A 98 4.29 11.03 -5.99
CA ASN A 98 3.68 12.20 -6.61
C ASN A 98 2.71 11.81 -7.74
N GLY A 99 3.01 10.76 -8.52
CA GLY A 99 2.11 10.18 -9.51
C GLY A 99 0.82 9.66 -8.88
N CYS A 100 0.93 8.97 -7.74
CA CYS A 100 -0.22 8.52 -6.95
C CYS A 100 -1.05 9.70 -6.42
N ALA A 101 -0.42 10.70 -5.84
CA ALA A 101 -1.09 11.91 -5.34
C ALA A 101 -1.85 12.66 -6.44
N ALA A 102 -1.25 12.79 -7.63
CA ALA A 102 -1.89 13.40 -8.79
C ALA A 102 -3.08 12.59 -9.32
N ALA A 103 -3.01 11.26 -9.28
CA ALA A 103 -4.10 10.37 -9.67
C ALA A 103 -5.25 10.42 -8.65
N ASP A 104 -4.95 10.48 -7.37
CA ASP A 104 -5.91 10.60 -6.27
C ASP A 104 -6.64 11.96 -6.32
N GLY A 105 -5.93 13.05 -6.55
CA GLY A 105 -6.51 14.40 -6.71
C GLY A 105 -7.49 14.54 -7.87
N ARG A 106 -7.44 13.68 -8.87
CA ARG A 106 -8.41 13.63 -9.99
C ARG A 106 -9.71 12.92 -9.64
N ASN A 107 -9.70 12.04 -8.65
CA ASN A 107 -10.88 11.33 -8.16
C ASN A 107 -11.61 12.17 -7.08
N VAL A 108 -12.23 13.27 -7.48
CA VAL A 108 -12.92 14.24 -6.61
C VAL A 108 -13.97 13.61 -5.68
N HIS A 109 -14.44 12.39 -6.00
CA HIS A 109 -15.45 11.68 -5.21
C HIS A 109 -14.88 10.69 -4.18
N ALA A 110 -13.58 10.39 -4.23
CA ALA A 110 -12.96 9.39 -3.35
C ALA A 110 -12.19 9.99 -2.16
N GLY A 111 -12.15 11.34 -2.04
CA GLY A 111 -11.36 12.03 -1.01
C GLY A 111 -9.85 11.80 -1.22
N ALA A 112 -9.12 12.83 -1.66
CA ALA A 112 -7.66 12.74 -1.79
C ALA A 112 -7.03 12.53 -0.40
N TRP A 113 -6.39 11.37 -0.17
CA TRP A 113 -5.76 11.07 1.11
C TRP A 113 -4.23 11.30 1.11
N LEU A 114 -3.64 11.42 -0.11
CA LEU A 114 -2.22 11.67 -0.29
C LEU A 114 -1.89 13.16 -0.30
N GLY A 115 -1.60 13.72 0.85
CA GLY A 115 -1.16 15.06 0.96
C GLY A 115 0.30 15.22 1.40
N ASP A 116 0.71 16.48 1.51
CA ASP A 116 2.11 16.83 1.77
C ASP A 116 2.68 16.15 3.03
N GLU A 117 1.85 15.93 4.05
CA GLU A 117 2.30 15.26 5.29
C GLU A 117 2.54 13.76 5.06
N ILE A 118 1.63 13.11 4.34
CA ILE A 118 1.78 11.71 3.95
C ILE A 118 2.99 11.56 3.02
N ILE A 119 3.10 12.41 1.99
CA ILE A 119 4.24 12.36 1.06
C ILE A 119 5.55 12.49 1.83
N ARG A 120 5.67 13.46 2.75
CA ARG A 120 6.88 13.61 3.57
C ARG A 120 7.16 12.42 4.45
N ALA A 121 6.14 11.85 5.11
CA ALA A 121 6.28 10.71 6.00
C ALA A 121 6.77 9.45 5.25
N TYR A 122 6.18 9.17 4.09
CA TYR A 122 6.58 7.98 3.31
C TYR A 122 7.89 8.18 2.54
N THR A 123 8.23 9.41 2.14
CA THR A 123 9.58 9.73 1.62
C THR A 123 10.63 9.51 2.70
N GLU A 124 10.35 9.85 3.96
CA GLU A 124 11.25 9.57 5.08
C GLU A 124 11.37 8.06 5.37
N LEU A 125 10.25 7.30 5.33
CA LEU A 125 10.31 5.83 5.39
C LEU A 125 11.16 5.24 4.27
N HIS A 126 11.04 5.77 3.05
CA HIS A 126 11.87 5.34 1.92
C HIS A 126 13.35 5.63 2.16
N ARG A 127 13.68 6.85 2.62
CA ARG A 127 15.06 7.24 2.94
C ARG A 127 15.71 6.33 4.00
N GLN A 128 14.90 5.79 4.92
CA GLN A 128 15.34 4.85 5.96
C GLN A 128 15.28 3.37 5.50
N GLY A 129 14.86 3.09 4.26
CA GLY A 129 14.84 1.75 3.68
C GLY A 129 13.58 0.94 3.98
N PHE A 130 12.56 1.53 4.63
CA PHE A 130 11.31 0.84 4.96
C PHE A 130 10.22 0.96 3.89
N ALA A 131 10.29 1.96 3.01
CA ALA A 131 9.35 2.07 1.91
C ALA A 131 10.04 1.88 0.57
N GLN A 132 9.34 1.23 -0.36
CA GLN A 132 9.82 0.91 -1.70
C GLN A 132 8.77 1.28 -2.75
N SER A 133 9.24 1.53 -3.97
CA SER A 133 8.41 1.76 -5.14
C SER A 133 8.73 0.78 -6.26
N VAL A 134 7.74 0.51 -7.09
CA VAL A 134 7.91 -0.14 -8.39
C VAL A 134 7.50 0.87 -9.45
N GLU A 135 8.40 1.16 -10.36
CA GLU A 135 8.20 2.09 -11.46
C GLU A 135 7.91 1.34 -12.75
N VAL A 136 6.98 1.86 -13.53
CA VAL A 136 6.70 1.37 -14.88
C VAL A 136 6.95 2.49 -15.88
N TRP A 137 7.87 2.21 -16.81
CA TRP A 137 8.35 3.15 -17.81
C TRP A 137 7.89 2.75 -19.21
N GLN A 138 7.61 3.75 -20.03
CA GLN A 138 7.39 3.60 -21.47
C GLN A 138 8.05 4.78 -22.18
N ASP A 139 8.91 4.49 -23.15
CA ASP A 139 9.66 5.52 -23.89
C ASP A 139 10.39 6.50 -22.93
N CYS A 140 11.08 5.95 -21.93
CA CYS A 140 11.80 6.69 -20.87
C CYS A 140 10.90 7.63 -20.04
N ARG A 141 9.57 7.42 -20.03
CA ARG A 141 8.62 8.19 -19.21
C ARG A 141 8.01 7.31 -18.15
N LEU A 142 7.92 7.82 -16.94
CA LEU A 142 7.21 7.16 -15.86
C LEU A 142 5.70 7.20 -16.15
N VAL A 143 5.12 6.03 -16.47
CA VAL A 143 3.71 5.92 -16.90
C VAL A 143 2.81 5.18 -15.90
N GLY A 144 3.39 4.63 -14.86
CA GLY A 144 2.67 3.98 -13.77
C GLY A 144 3.62 3.51 -12.69
N GLY A 145 3.05 3.01 -11.61
CA GLY A 145 3.83 2.48 -10.50
C GLY A 145 2.96 2.27 -9.27
N LEU A 146 3.57 1.72 -8.25
CA LEU A 146 3.02 1.59 -6.91
C LEU A 146 4.11 1.86 -5.87
N TYR A 147 3.69 2.22 -4.66
CA TYR A 147 4.61 2.26 -3.52
C TYR A 147 3.97 1.60 -2.29
N GLY A 148 4.81 1.24 -1.35
CA GLY A 148 4.37 0.66 -0.09
C GLY A 148 5.51 0.52 0.90
N VAL A 149 5.18 -0.01 2.07
CA VAL A 149 6.10 -0.27 3.18
C VAL A 149 6.48 -1.74 3.19
N THR A 150 7.75 -2.05 3.44
CA THR A 150 8.25 -3.41 3.59
C THR A 150 8.70 -3.63 5.02
N ILE A 151 8.12 -4.61 5.69
CA ILE A 151 8.53 -5.04 7.02
C ILE A 151 8.62 -6.56 7.01
N GLY A 152 9.79 -7.09 7.30
CA GLY A 152 10.04 -8.53 7.21
C GLY A 152 9.73 -9.06 5.80
N ARG A 153 8.82 -10.01 5.70
CA ARG A 153 8.39 -10.65 4.45
C ARG A 153 7.08 -10.11 3.87
N ALA A 154 6.51 -9.07 4.51
CA ALA A 154 5.26 -8.45 4.08
C ALA A 154 5.51 -7.13 3.34
N PHE A 155 4.73 -6.89 2.28
CA PHE A 155 4.64 -5.60 1.59
C PHE A 155 3.27 -4.99 1.81
N PHE A 156 3.22 -3.81 2.40
CA PHE A 156 2.00 -3.05 2.66
C PHE A 156 1.82 -2.06 1.51
N GLY A 157 0.97 -2.40 0.55
CA GLY A 157 0.71 -1.58 -0.64
C GLY A 157 -0.13 -0.36 -0.28
N GLU A 158 0.42 0.83 -0.47
CA GLU A 158 -0.22 2.09 -0.07
C GLU A 158 -1.04 2.68 -1.20
N SER A 159 -0.45 2.84 -2.36
CA SER A 159 -1.13 3.40 -3.51
C SER A 159 -0.47 2.99 -4.81
N MET A 160 -1.23 3.15 -5.90
CA MET A 160 -0.73 2.93 -7.25
C MET A 160 -1.37 3.92 -8.23
N PHE A 161 -0.66 4.19 -9.32
CA PHE A 161 -1.18 5.02 -10.40
C PHE A 161 -0.91 4.41 -11.77
N SER A 162 -1.66 4.88 -12.77
CA SER A 162 -1.55 4.42 -14.15
C SER A 162 -1.92 5.56 -15.10
N LEU A 163 -0.97 6.03 -15.89
CA LEU A 163 -1.20 7.03 -16.92
C LEU A 163 -1.57 6.41 -18.26
N VAL A 164 -1.19 5.13 -18.45
CA VAL A 164 -1.52 4.34 -19.61
C VAL A 164 -2.15 3.00 -19.18
N PRO A 165 -3.00 2.37 -20.01
CA PRO A 165 -3.66 1.13 -19.66
C PRO A 165 -2.68 0.04 -19.21
N ASN A 166 -3.01 -0.63 -18.10
CA ASN A 166 -2.29 -1.77 -17.53
C ASN A 166 -0.95 -1.47 -16.83
N ALA A 167 -0.45 -0.24 -16.80
CA ALA A 167 0.82 0.05 -16.14
C ALA A 167 0.80 -0.35 -14.63
N SER A 168 -0.27 -0.02 -13.89
CA SER A 168 -0.38 -0.46 -12.48
C SER A 168 -0.46 -1.97 -12.30
N LYS A 169 -1.06 -2.71 -13.28
CA LYS A 169 -1.04 -4.17 -13.25
C LYS A 169 0.35 -4.73 -13.45
N VAL A 170 1.12 -4.15 -14.36
CA VAL A 170 2.52 -4.53 -14.60
C VAL A 170 3.34 -4.31 -13.32
N ALA A 171 3.19 -3.17 -12.65
CA ALA A 171 3.87 -2.90 -11.38
C ALA A 171 3.53 -3.95 -10.31
N LEU A 172 2.25 -4.30 -10.16
CA LEU A 172 1.80 -5.27 -9.15
C LEU A 172 2.26 -6.70 -9.46
N ILE A 173 2.25 -7.11 -10.75
CA ILE A 173 2.78 -8.40 -11.17
C ILE A 173 4.29 -8.47 -10.89
N PHE A 174 5.04 -7.45 -11.26
CA PHE A 174 6.47 -7.39 -10.99
C PHE A 174 6.77 -7.48 -9.49
N LEU A 175 6.04 -6.73 -8.65
CA LEU A 175 6.18 -6.80 -7.20
C LEU A 175 5.94 -8.22 -6.68
N ALA A 176 4.87 -8.89 -7.15
CA ALA A 176 4.56 -10.25 -6.71
C ALA A 176 5.65 -11.25 -7.15
N ASP A 177 6.15 -11.14 -8.39
CA ASP A 177 7.25 -11.97 -8.89
C ASP A 177 8.53 -11.74 -8.07
N PHE A 178 8.89 -10.48 -7.82
CA PHE A 178 10.02 -10.11 -6.98
C PHE A 178 9.89 -10.68 -5.56
N MET A 179 8.73 -10.50 -4.92
CA MET A 179 8.48 -11.04 -3.57
C MET A 179 8.56 -12.56 -3.54
N ARG A 180 8.00 -13.25 -4.53
CA ARG A 180 8.07 -14.72 -4.63
C ARG A 180 9.52 -15.20 -4.71
N GLU A 181 10.36 -14.54 -5.50
CA GLU A 181 11.77 -14.88 -5.66
C GLU A 181 12.61 -14.60 -4.40
N HIS A 182 12.21 -13.62 -3.60
CA HIS A 182 12.90 -13.20 -2.38
C HIS A 182 12.23 -13.67 -1.09
N GLY A 183 11.27 -14.60 -1.19
CA GLY A 183 10.63 -15.20 -0.02
C GLY A 183 9.59 -14.32 0.67
N GLY A 184 9.08 -13.30 0.00
CA GLY A 184 7.97 -12.48 0.49
C GLY A 184 6.70 -13.31 0.68
N SER A 185 5.94 -13.02 1.72
CA SER A 185 4.79 -13.83 2.13
C SER A 185 3.45 -13.27 1.70
N ILE A 186 3.29 -11.95 1.69
CA ILE A 186 2.00 -11.30 1.50
C ILE A 186 2.13 -9.88 0.97
N ILE A 187 1.22 -9.49 0.08
CA ILE A 187 0.96 -8.09 -0.31
C ILE A 187 -0.34 -7.68 0.36
N ASP A 188 -0.23 -6.82 1.34
CA ASP A 188 -1.38 -6.25 2.04
C ASP A 188 -1.99 -5.13 1.19
N CYS A 189 -3.24 -5.27 0.82
CA CYS A 189 -4.00 -4.32 0.01
C CYS A 189 -5.07 -3.58 0.81
N GLN A 190 -5.14 -3.80 2.12
CA GLN A 190 -6.08 -3.27 3.11
C GLN A 190 -7.55 -3.58 2.77
N PHE A 191 -8.06 -3.05 1.64
CA PHE A 191 -9.45 -3.18 1.22
C PHE A 191 -9.59 -3.75 -0.19
N GLU A 192 -10.73 -4.38 -0.45
CA GLU A 192 -11.08 -4.87 -1.79
C GLU A 192 -11.33 -3.71 -2.76
N THR A 193 -10.74 -3.81 -3.94
CA THR A 193 -11.15 -3.07 -5.12
C THR A 193 -11.39 -4.03 -6.28
N PRO A 194 -12.23 -3.68 -7.27
CA PRO A 194 -12.43 -4.53 -8.45
C PRO A 194 -11.11 -4.86 -9.16
N HIS A 195 -10.16 -3.91 -9.17
CA HIS A 195 -8.83 -4.10 -9.72
C HIS A 195 -8.04 -5.19 -8.98
N LEU A 196 -7.87 -5.04 -7.66
CA LEU A 196 -7.12 -5.98 -6.83
C LEU A 196 -7.77 -7.37 -6.80
N LYS A 197 -9.10 -7.43 -6.78
CA LYS A 197 -9.85 -8.69 -6.90
C LYS A 197 -9.56 -9.40 -8.22
N SER A 198 -9.49 -8.66 -9.32
CA SER A 198 -9.15 -9.23 -10.64
C SER A 198 -7.72 -9.76 -10.74
N MET A 199 -6.85 -9.31 -9.82
CA MET A 199 -5.46 -9.73 -9.70
C MET A 199 -5.26 -10.91 -8.73
N GLY A 200 -6.35 -11.51 -8.21
CA GLY A 200 -6.28 -12.67 -7.32
C GLY A 200 -6.37 -12.34 -5.83
N GLY A 201 -6.66 -11.08 -5.48
CA GLY A 201 -6.84 -10.68 -4.10
C GLY A 201 -8.04 -11.36 -3.44
N ARG A 202 -7.90 -11.65 -2.15
CA ARG A 202 -8.93 -12.27 -1.31
C ARG A 202 -8.87 -11.78 0.13
N TYR A 203 -9.97 -11.95 0.84
CA TYR A 203 -10.02 -11.68 2.27
C TYR A 203 -9.44 -12.82 3.08
N ILE A 204 -8.74 -12.45 4.16
CA ILE A 204 -8.33 -13.32 5.25
C ILE A 204 -8.71 -12.68 6.58
N SER A 205 -8.85 -13.49 7.64
CA SER A 205 -9.12 -12.97 8.98
C SER A 205 -7.91 -12.22 9.54
N TYR A 206 -8.15 -11.26 10.44
CA TYR A 206 -7.08 -10.53 11.14
C TYR A 206 -6.12 -11.51 11.85
N LYS A 207 -6.65 -12.58 12.44
CA LYS A 207 -5.81 -13.59 13.08
C LYS A 207 -4.86 -14.27 12.08
N GLU A 208 -5.37 -14.74 10.94
CA GLU A 208 -4.57 -15.35 9.88
C GLU A 208 -3.52 -14.37 9.34
N TYR A 209 -3.93 -13.11 9.13
CA TYR A 209 -3.06 -12.03 8.71
C TYR A 209 -1.89 -11.81 9.69
N MET A 210 -2.18 -11.67 10.99
CA MET A 210 -1.16 -11.50 12.02
C MET A 210 -0.25 -12.72 12.16
N ASP A 211 -0.81 -13.94 12.01
CA ASP A 211 -0.01 -15.17 12.01
C ASP A 211 1.01 -15.19 10.85
N ILE A 212 0.74 -14.49 9.73
CA ILE A 212 1.65 -14.37 8.59
C ILE A 212 2.71 -13.31 8.84
N ILE A 213 2.31 -12.07 9.18
CA ILE A 213 3.24 -10.95 9.28
C ILE A 213 4.13 -10.99 10.55
N SER A 214 3.76 -11.78 11.56
CA SER A 214 4.53 -11.93 12.82
C SER A 214 5.51 -13.09 12.80
N ARG A 215 5.66 -13.84 11.69
CA ARG A 215 6.54 -15.01 11.60
C ARG A 215 7.99 -14.67 11.23
N ASP A 216 8.32 -13.38 11.15
CA ASP A 216 9.66 -12.90 10.75
C ASP A 216 10.50 -12.43 11.96
#